data_2ac13fb3258515d16a95bcbaf1b81c6a
#
_entry.id   2ac13fb3258515d16a95bcbaf1b81c6a
#
_cell.length_a   1.000
_cell.length_b   1.000
_cell.length_c   1.000
_cell.angle_alpha   90.00
_cell.angle_beta   90.00
_cell.angle_gamma   90.00
#
_symmetry.space_group_name_H-M   'P 1'
#
loop_
_entity.id
_entity.type
_entity.pdbx_description
1 polymer ?
#
loop_
_entity_poly.entity_id
_entity_poly.type
_entity_poly.pdbx_seq_one_letter_code
_entity_poly.pdbx_strand_id
1 'polypeptide(L)'
;MKWWKKLCAAALALSMPVLASAEAKLVDTQTFARSITLGRASDTYVTREDWRDTLRAMDGTALSESYADISAQEKGLYYEVANENGVNQTGLMDAAGTLLIPMAYSDFTYVGNGWVVAVTLEETTDEKSDYRAMFGGGHYNVVRGDIYYGAQKMAEMNREETTGASMEVYGAYLSVRLDKSSGFYLKTDGTRTEFTGESFSRGEYEEIYKQGVYHHPTAQFAFVPECTLTADEVSRSVWYDAKTGNFLDLQGNVLRKAVQDGKPLYDSVRYYGGDYMLTKKNRLSGIVDMSGQEIIPPMYDTLGGDYAGLLFEGGYQAALEGGKLRFLTRDGQVSASADYELKENDWKGLTNNAPMIYAEMNGKISVFTATRGELPTQYEEAARGQAGQELLAVKQDGLWGCIGMDGEVVVPFVMKYAPEISFDGRYVVGSTAEGYQLFTISYGE
;
A
#
# COMPACT_ATOMS: atom_id res chain seq x y z
N MET A 1 -12.10 -44.06 -27.41
CA MET A 1 -11.46 -42.73 -27.35
C MET A 1 -12.48 -41.66 -27.01
N LYS A 2 -12.96 -41.60 -25.75
CA LYS A 2 -13.90 -40.61 -25.23
C LYS A 2 -13.69 -40.54 -23.73
N TRP A 3 -12.50 -40.03 -23.26
CA TRP A 3 -12.24 -39.96 -21.82
C TRP A 3 -11.29 -38.80 -21.44
N TRP A 4 -11.18 -37.72 -22.24
CA TRP A 4 -10.32 -36.58 -21.93
C TRP A 4 -11.00 -35.22 -22.04
N LYS A 5 -12.30 -35.14 -21.70
CA LYS A 5 -13.07 -33.88 -21.67
C LYS A 5 -13.83 -33.67 -20.35
N LYS A 6 -13.28 -34.04 -19.20
CA LYS A 6 -13.87 -33.71 -17.89
C LYS A 6 -12.82 -33.54 -16.79
N LEU A 7 -11.83 -32.68 -17.01
CA LEU A 7 -10.87 -32.33 -15.97
C LEU A 7 -10.33 -30.89 -16.15
N CYS A 8 -11.20 -29.96 -16.47
CA CYS A 8 -10.91 -28.53 -16.42
C CYS A 8 -12.20 -27.78 -16.06
N ALA A 9 -12.77 -28.07 -14.90
CA ALA A 9 -13.83 -27.27 -14.31
C ALA A 9 -13.98 -27.63 -12.84
N ALA A 10 -12.93 -27.43 -12.07
CA ALA A 10 -12.99 -27.32 -10.63
C ALA A 10 -11.92 -26.29 -10.23
N ALA A 11 -12.02 -25.08 -10.76
CA ALA A 11 -11.62 -23.92 -10.02
C ALA A 11 -12.56 -23.91 -8.82
N LEU A 12 -12.10 -24.37 -7.68
CA LEU A 12 -12.70 -24.09 -6.40
C LEU A 12 -12.79 -22.56 -6.28
N ALA A 13 -13.98 -22.02 -6.58
CA ALA A 13 -14.42 -20.84 -5.94
C ALA A 13 -14.49 -21.22 -4.44
N LEU A 14 -13.39 -21.02 -3.73
CA LEU A 14 -13.42 -20.76 -2.31
C LEU A 14 -14.26 -19.48 -2.20
N SER A 15 -15.59 -19.64 -2.10
CA SER A 15 -16.44 -18.68 -1.46
C SER A 15 -15.88 -18.58 -0.04
N MET A 16 -14.93 -17.66 0.18
CA MET A 16 -14.73 -17.16 1.52
C MET A 16 -16.11 -16.67 1.94
N PRO A 17 -16.65 -17.15 3.05
CA PRO A 17 -17.88 -16.56 3.58
C PRO A 17 -17.60 -15.05 3.63
N VAL A 18 -18.57 -14.24 3.23
CA VAL A 18 -18.66 -12.87 3.67
C VAL A 18 -18.57 -12.99 5.18
N LEU A 19 -17.39 -12.72 5.75
CA LEU A 19 -17.22 -12.66 7.18
C LEU A 19 -18.23 -11.61 7.62
N ALA A 20 -19.26 -12.04 8.30
CA ALA A 20 -20.07 -11.13 9.10
C ALA A 20 -19.03 -10.32 9.87
N SER A 21 -19.07 -8.99 9.77
CA SER A 21 -18.08 -8.13 10.41
C SER A 21 -17.95 -8.60 11.84
N ALA A 22 -16.76 -9.12 12.16
CA ALA A 22 -16.52 -9.66 13.48
C ALA A 22 -16.58 -8.47 14.42
N GLU A 23 -17.47 -8.53 15.42
CA GLU A 23 -17.64 -7.44 16.37
C GLU A 23 -16.32 -7.16 17.08
N ALA A 24 -15.72 -5.99 16.83
CA ALA A 24 -14.48 -5.57 17.45
C ALA A 24 -14.70 -5.30 18.94
N LYS A 25 -13.88 -5.89 19.82
CA LYS A 25 -14.01 -5.77 21.27
C LYS A 25 -12.69 -5.41 21.91
N LEU A 26 -12.72 -4.44 22.81
CA LEU A 26 -11.60 -4.17 23.72
C LEU A 26 -11.44 -5.37 24.68
N VAL A 27 -10.25 -5.97 24.70
CA VAL A 27 -9.96 -7.14 25.53
C VAL A 27 -8.89 -6.91 26.59
N ASP A 28 -8.00 -5.91 26.39
CA ASP A 28 -6.96 -5.55 27.33
C ASP A 28 -6.57 -4.09 27.21
N THR A 29 -6.00 -3.54 28.31
CA THR A 29 -5.47 -2.16 28.36
C THR A 29 -4.21 -2.14 29.22
N GLN A 30 -3.09 -1.75 28.64
CA GLN A 30 -1.82 -1.57 29.34
C GLN A 30 -1.49 -0.09 29.44
N THR A 31 -0.96 0.36 30.57
CA THR A 31 -0.60 1.76 30.81
C THR A 31 0.91 1.92 30.91
N PHE A 32 1.43 2.92 30.23
CA PHE A 32 2.85 3.26 30.16
C PHE A 32 3.05 4.69 30.67
N ALA A 33 4.10 4.89 31.44
CA ALA A 33 4.45 6.21 31.96
C ALA A 33 5.01 7.15 30.87
N ARG A 34 5.51 6.60 29.77
CA ARG A 34 6.14 7.33 28.65
C ARG A 34 5.50 6.95 27.31
N SER A 35 5.79 7.73 26.27
CA SER A 35 5.27 7.49 24.94
C SER A 35 5.70 6.14 24.39
N ILE A 36 4.78 5.49 23.71
CA ILE A 36 5.00 4.30 22.90
C ILE A 36 4.49 4.58 21.49
N THR A 37 5.10 3.96 20.49
CA THR A 37 4.72 4.07 19.08
C THR A 37 4.51 2.67 18.52
N LEU A 38 3.41 2.44 17.82
CA LEU A 38 3.14 1.14 17.20
C LEU A 38 4.02 0.88 15.98
N GLY A 39 4.47 -0.35 15.84
CA GLY A 39 4.94 -0.86 14.56
C GLY A 39 3.73 -1.10 13.64
N ARG A 40 3.69 -0.45 12.48
CA ARG A 40 2.47 -0.39 11.63
C ARG A 40 1.97 -1.72 11.11
N ALA A 41 2.80 -2.76 10.98
CA ALA A 41 2.41 -4.06 10.41
C ALA A 41 2.87 -5.27 11.23
N SER A 42 3.41 -5.06 12.42
CA SER A 42 3.92 -6.16 13.25
C SER A 42 3.33 -6.05 14.66
N ASP A 43 3.27 -7.20 15.33
CA ASP A 43 2.89 -7.28 16.75
C ASP A 43 4.03 -6.73 17.64
N THR A 44 4.47 -5.51 17.35
CA THR A 44 5.57 -4.84 18.04
C THR A 44 5.25 -3.36 18.32
N TYR A 45 5.92 -2.80 19.29
CA TYR A 45 5.90 -1.38 19.58
C TYR A 45 7.27 -0.88 20.03
N VAL A 46 7.49 0.43 19.92
CA VAL A 46 8.72 1.10 20.35
C VAL A 46 8.45 1.85 21.64
N THR A 47 9.31 1.65 22.64
CA THR A 47 9.31 2.45 23.87
C THR A 47 10.48 3.40 23.87
N ARG A 48 10.30 4.63 24.38
CA ARG A 48 11.37 5.61 24.58
C ARG A 48 11.67 5.77 26.07
N GLU A 49 12.89 5.41 26.47
CA GLU A 49 13.40 5.57 27.83
C GLU A 49 14.78 6.26 27.78
N ASP A 50 14.95 7.33 28.59
CA ASP A 50 16.21 8.09 28.68
C ASP A 50 16.78 8.51 27.29
N TRP A 51 15.89 8.98 26.42
CA TRP A 51 16.16 9.41 25.03
C TRP A 51 16.66 8.29 24.12
N ARG A 52 16.39 7.04 24.49
CA ARG A 52 16.70 5.87 23.66
C ARG A 52 15.45 5.05 23.41
N ASP A 53 15.34 4.55 22.20
CA ASP A 53 14.26 3.72 21.71
C ASP A 53 14.61 2.24 21.78
N THR A 54 13.64 1.42 22.18
CA THR A 54 13.78 -0.03 22.22
C THR A 54 12.57 -0.66 21.53
N LEU A 55 12.80 -1.54 20.57
CA LEU A 55 11.73 -2.35 19.95
C LEU A 55 11.30 -3.46 20.91
N ARG A 56 10.00 -3.61 21.10
CA ARG A 56 9.40 -4.61 21.99
C ARG A 56 8.29 -5.40 21.31
N ALA A 57 8.16 -6.67 21.68
CA ALA A 57 6.96 -7.47 21.40
C ALA A 57 5.78 -6.98 22.25
N MET A 58 4.55 -7.33 21.88
CA MET A 58 3.34 -6.92 22.61
C MET A 58 3.26 -7.43 24.04
N ASP A 59 4.00 -8.49 24.39
CA ASP A 59 4.14 -8.99 25.77
C ASP A 59 5.15 -8.20 26.63
N GLY A 60 5.78 -7.15 26.05
CA GLY A 60 6.79 -6.31 26.69
C GLY A 60 8.23 -6.79 26.56
N THR A 61 8.47 -7.95 25.96
CA THR A 61 9.82 -8.48 25.74
C THR A 61 10.61 -7.56 24.82
N ALA A 62 11.83 -7.15 25.23
CA ALA A 62 12.73 -6.38 24.37
C ALA A 62 13.25 -7.27 23.22
N LEU A 63 13.01 -6.81 22.00
CA LEU A 63 13.47 -7.48 20.77
C LEU A 63 14.79 -6.90 20.26
N SER A 64 15.11 -5.65 20.60
CA SER A 64 16.35 -4.99 20.20
C SER A 64 17.13 -4.45 21.37
N GLU A 65 18.38 -4.08 21.09
CA GLU A 65 19.12 -3.13 21.92
C GLU A 65 18.45 -1.74 21.89
N SER A 66 18.93 -0.82 22.74
CA SER A 66 18.40 0.54 22.77
C SER A 66 19.20 1.44 21.83
N TYR A 67 18.50 2.09 20.89
CA TYR A 67 19.04 3.01 19.90
C TYR A 67 18.67 4.47 20.22
N ALA A 68 19.34 5.44 19.62
CA ALA A 68 18.96 6.85 19.75
C ALA A 68 17.65 7.15 19.05
N ASP A 69 17.34 6.39 17.98
CA ASP A 69 16.08 6.46 17.26
C ASP A 69 15.74 5.11 16.63
N ILE A 70 14.45 4.77 16.66
CA ILE A 70 13.87 3.63 15.93
C ILE A 70 12.62 4.13 15.20
N SER A 71 12.63 4.07 13.88
CA SER A 71 11.50 4.50 13.06
C SER A 71 10.99 3.38 12.16
N ALA A 72 9.68 3.11 12.20
CA ALA A 72 9.06 2.04 11.42
C ALA A 72 8.95 2.43 9.94
N GLN A 73 9.36 1.52 9.05
CA GLN A 73 9.32 1.64 7.60
C GLN A 73 8.53 0.49 6.97
N GLU A 74 8.12 0.66 5.71
CA GLU A 74 7.38 -0.37 4.95
C GLU A 74 6.29 -1.08 5.76
N LYS A 75 5.37 -0.31 6.34
CA LYS A 75 4.26 -0.84 7.15
C LYS A 75 4.76 -1.63 8.39
N GLY A 76 5.96 -1.33 8.90
CA GLY A 76 6.54 -1.98 10.07
C GLY A 76 7.24 -3.31 9.80
N LEU A 77 7.48 -3.66 8.53
CA LEU A 77 8.32 -4.81 8.17
C LEU A 77 9.79 -4.54 8.51
N TYR A 78 10.20 -3.28 8.42
CA TYR A 78 11.56 -2.82 8.71
C TYR A 78 11.53 -1.63 9.67
N TYR A 79 12.63 -1.48 10.41
CA TYR A 79 12.90 -0.35 11.29
C TYR A 79 14.25 0.26 10.93
N GLU A 80 14.26 1.55 10.61
CA GLU A 80 15.50 2.29 10.61
C GLU A 80 15.94 2.51 12.05
N VAL A 81 17.22 2.27 12.32
CA VAL A 81 17.80 2.40 13.65
C VAL A 81 19.05 3.30 13.57
N ALA A 82 19.17 4.23 14.52
CA ALA A 82 20.33 5.09 14.63
C ALA A 82 20.90 5.07 16.04
N ASN A 83 22.23 4.97 16.19
CA ASN A 83 22.88 5.03 17.50
C ASN A 83 23.04 6.45 17.99
N GLU A 84 23.34 7.38 17.09
CA GLU A 84 23.58 8.80 17.35
C GLU A 84 23.05 9.64 16.20
N ASN A 85 22.81 10.92 16.45
CA ASN A 85 22.51 11.85 15.36
C ASN A 85 23.79 12.14 14.59
N GLY A 86 23.83 11.76 13.32
CA GLY A 86 25.02 11.98 12.49
C GLY A 86 24.93 11.30 11.13
N VAL A 87 25.94 11.60 10.31
CA VAL A 87 26.05 11.03 8.97
C VAL A 87 26.55 9.59 9.06
N ASN A 88 25.99 8.68 8.27
CA ASN A 88 26.36 7.27 8.19
C ASN A 88 26.29 6.52 9.54
N GLN A 89 25.27 6.82 10.33
CA GLN A 89 25.00 6.20 11.63
C GLN A 89 23.68 5.43 11.67
N THR A 90 23.03 5.28 10.52
CA THR A 90 21.74 4.61 10.38
C THR A 90 21.90 3.23 9.79
N GLY A 91 21.15 2.27 10.30
CA GLY A 91 21.05 0.89 9.83
C GLY A 91 19.62 0.47 9.65
N LEU A 92 19.40 -0.76 9.19
CA LEU A 92 18.07 -1.33 8.99
C LEU A 92 17.93 -2.63 9.81
N MET A 93 16.86 -2.73 10.55
CA MET A 93 16.51 -3.87 11.41
C MET A 93 15.17 -4.48 10.98
N ASP A 94 15.00 -5.78 11.13
CA ASP A 94 13.71 -6.44 10.93
C ASP A 94 12.79 -6.32 12.16
N ALA A 95 11.55 -6.79 12.01
CA ALA A 95 10.56 -6.78 13.09
C ALA A 95 10.91 -7.75 14.26
N ALA A 96 11.86 -8.66 14.07
CA ALA A 96 12.37 -9.53 15.13
C ALA A 96 13.52 -8.90 15.92
N GLY A 97 13.95 -7.68 15.55
CA GLY A 97 15.04 -6.98 16.19
C GLY A 97 16.42 -7.33 15.65
N THR A 98 16.51 -8.03 14.51
CA THR A 98 17.77 -8.41 13.88
C THR A 98 18.25 -7.31 12.96
N LEU A 99 19.49 -6.83 13.16
CA LEU A 99 20.09 -5.85 12.26
C LEU A 99 20.41 -6.49 10.91
N LEU A 100 19.70 -6.09 9.85
CA LEU A 100 19.84 -6.59 8.48
C LEU A 100 20.90 -5.84 7.70
N ILE A 101 20.93 -4.52 7.82
CA ILE A 101 21.89 -3.63 7.18
C ILE A 101 22.64 -2.87 8.27
N PRO A 102 24.00 -2.87 8.28
CA PRO A 102 24.79 -2.28 9.35
C PRO A 102 24.58 -0.76 9.43
N MET A 103 24.82 -0.18 10.60
CA MET A 103 24.75 1.26 10.84
C MET A 103 25.95 1.97 10.21
N ALA A 104 25.92 2.12 8.90
CA ALA A 104 26.98 2.71 8.08
C ALA A 104 26.42 3.62 6.98
N TYR A 105 25.14 3.93 7.04
CA TYR A 105 24.41 4.70 6.03
C TYR A 105 23.72 5.91 6.66
N SER A 106 23.34 6.86 5.82
CA SER A 106 22.65 8.08 6.26
C SER A 106 21.19 8.09 5.92
N ASP A 107 20.79 7.37 4.87
CA ASP A 107 19.42 7.40 4.33
C ASP A 107 19.09 6.08 3.66
N PHE A 108 17.79 5.76 3.63
CA PHE A 108 17.26 4.57 2.97
C PHE A 108 16.10 4.94 2.06
N THR A 109 16.13 4.45 0.82
CA THR A 109 15.01 4.51 -0.11
C THR A 109 14.40 3.12 -0.24
N TYR A 110 13.14 2.99 0.20
CA TYR A 110 12.38 1.73 0.09
C TYR A 110 11.70 1.68 -1.27
N VAL A 111 12.12 0.72 -2.10
CA VAL A 111 11.59 0.55 -3.45
C VAL A 111 10.38 -0.40 -3.45
N GLY A 112 10.33 -1.31 -2.48
CA GLY A 112 9.25 -2.27 -2.28
C GLY A 112 9.70 -3.72 -2.43
N ASN A 113 8.87 -4.65 -1.96
CA ASN A 113 9.10 -6.11 -2.01
C ASN A 113 10.48 -6.54 -1.48
N GLY A 114 10.98 -5.87 -0.42
CA GLY A 114 12.28 -6.17 0.18
C GLY A 114 13.49 -5.52 -0.48
N TRP A 115 13.31 -4.73 -1.53
CA TRP A 115 14.37 -3.94 -2.16
C TRP A 115 14.55 -2.60 -1.46
N VAL A 116 15.79 -2.32 -1.08
CA VAL A 116 16.17 -1.09 -0.36
C VAL A 116 17.46 -0.55 -0.96
N VAL A 117 17.55 0.77 -1.08
CA VAL A 117 18.79 1.48 -1.43
C VAL A 117 19.29 2.22 -0.19
N ALA A 118 20.47 1.87 0.25
CA ALA A 118 21.13 2.49 1.39
C ALA A 118 22.17 3.51 0.88
N VAL A 119 22.07 4.76 1.35
CA VAL A 119 22.86 5.88 0.84
C VAL A 119 23.93 6.28 1.83
N THR A 120 25.16 6.41 1.35
CA THR A 120 26.31 6.96 2.10
C THR A 120 26.55 8.40 1.69
N LEU A 121 26.69 9.28 2.66
CA LEU A 121 26.91 10.71 2.47
C LEU A 121 28.30 11.12 2.94
N GLU A 122 28.81 12.24 2.40
CA GLU A 122 29.96 12.98 2.90
C GLU A 122 29.64 14.46 3.06
N GLU A 123 30.21 15.08 4.06
CA GLU A 123 30.04 16.53 4.29
C GLU A 123 30.74 17.34 3.20
N THR A 124 30.12 18.42 2.77
CA THR A 124 30.65 19.33 1.76
C THR A 124 30.38 20.78 2.13
N THR A 125 31.18 21.68 1.59
CA THR A 125 30.95 23.14 1.67
C THR A 125 30.24 23.68 0.44
N ASP A 126 29.88 22.82 -0.51
CA ASP A 126 29.21 23.23 -1.74
C ASP A 126 27.73 23.53 -1.47
N GLU A 127 27.29 24.75 -1.79
CA GLU A 127 25.88 25.13 -1.69
C GLU A 127 24.94 24.36 -2.65
N LYS A 128 25.49 23.69 -3.67
CA LYS A 128 24.76 22.81 -4.62
C LYS A 128 24.80 21.33 -4.20
N SER A 129 24.91 21.08 -2.91
CA SER A 129 24.93 19.72 -2.35
C SER A 129 23.64 18.94 -2.66
N ASP A 130 23.75 17.61 -2.72
CA ASP A 130 22.63 16.70 -2.97
C ASP A 130 21.60 16.75 -1.83
N TYR A 131 22.07 16.89 -0.59
CA TYR A 131 21.24 16.99 0.61
C TYR A 131 21.53 18.26 1.40
N ARG A 132 20.46 18.97 1.75
CA ARG A 132 20.52 20.19 2.55
C ARG A 132 19.92 19.97 3.92
N ALA A 133 20.65 20.33 4.97
CA ALA A 133 20.11 20.48 6.32
C ALA A 133 19.46 19.24 6.98
N MET A 134 19.76 18.02 6.53
CA MET A 134 19.22 16.82 7.20
C MET A 134 19.78 16.63 8.60
N PHE A 135 21.06 17.03 8.83
CA PHE A 135 21.76 16.81 10.09
C PHE A 135 22.38 18.12 10.61
N GLY A 136 21.55 18.98 11.22
CA GLY A 136 22.05 20.18 11.89
C GLY A 136 22.49 21.33 10.99
N GLY A 137 22.03 21.40 9.73
CA GLY A 137 22.25 22.52 8.81
C GLY A 137 23.47 22.40 7.91
N GLY A 138 24.12 21.24 7.87
CA GLY A 138 25.22 20.94 6.95
C GLY A 138 24.79 20.69 5.50
N HIS A 139 25.77 20.71 4.60
CA HIS A 139 25.62 20.31 3.20
C HIS A 139 26.28 18.95 3.00
N TYR A 140 25.63 18.05 2.28
CA TYR A 140 26.13 16.70 2.07
C TYR A 140 26.00 16.30 0.62
N ASN A 141 26.98 15.54 0.13
CA ASN A 141 26.93 14.91 -1.17
C ASN A 141 26.78 13.40 -1.01
N VAL A 142 26.06 12.78 -1.94
CA VAL A 142 26.03 11.33 -2.07
C VAL A 142 27.42 10.84 -2.47
N VAL A 143 27.93 9.86 -1.75
CA VAL A 143 29.15 9.13 -2.14
C VAL A 143 28.79 7.96 -3.02
N ARG A 144 27.81 7.15 -2.57
CA ARG A 144 27.32 5.96 -3.26
C ARG A 144 25.96 5.52 -2.72
N GLY A 145 25.29 4.68 -3.50
CA GLY A 145 24.11 3.92 -3.07
C GLY A 145 24.38 2.42 -3.15
N ASP A 146 24.09 1.72 -2.08
CA ASP A 146 24.17 0.25 -2.03
C ASP A 146 22.77 -0.33 -2.13
N ILE A 147 22.53 -1.18 -3.14
CA ILE A 147 21.23 -1.85 -3.33
C ILE A 147 21.22 -3.13 -2.52
N TYR A 148 20.19 -3.29 -1.70
CA TYR A 148 19.95 -4.48 -0.89
C TYR A 148 18.64 -5.17 -1.29
N TYR A 149 18.64 -6.51 -1.13
CA TYR A 149 17.43 -7.31 -1.05
C TYR A 149 17.44 -8.05 0.29
N GLY A 150 16.54 -7.66 1.18
CA GLY A 150 16.63 -8.08 2.59
C GLY A 150 17.98 -7.67 3.21
N ALA A 151 18.71 -8.63 3.77
CA ALA A 151 20.04 -8.42 4.36
C ALA A 151 21.21 -8.50 3.36
N GLN A 152 20.95 -8.88 2.12
CA GLN A 152 21.99 -9.13 1.11
C GLN A 152 22.27 -7.90 0.26
N LYS A 153 23.51 -7.42 0.24
CA LYS A 153 23.95 -6.40 -0.72
C LYS A 153 24.03 -7.01 -2.11
N MET A 154 23.27 -6.44 -3.05
CA MET A 154 23.09 -6.95 -4.41
C MET A 154 23.94 -6.19 -5.43
N ALA A 155 24.07 -4.88 -5.27
CA ALA A 155 24.82 -4.02 -6.18
C ALA A 155 25.30 -2.76 -5.47
N GLU A 156 26.20 -2.04 -6.12
CA GLU A 156 26.66 -0.72 -5.73
C GLU A 156 26.46 0.25 -6.89
N MET A 157 25.99 1.44 -6.59
CA MET A 157 25.83 2.55 -7.53
C MET A 157 26.74 3.69 -7.12
N ASN A 158 27.37 4.33 -8.09
CA ASN A 158 28.11 5.57 -7.88
C ASN A 158 27.18 6.76 -7.58
N ARG A 159 27.74 7.95 -7.34
CA ARG A 159 26.97 9.15 -7.03
C ARG A 159 25.94 9.50 -8.11
N GLU A 160 26.38 9.52 -9.39
CA GLU A 160 25.52 9.93 -10.51
C GLU A 160 24.35 8.94 -10.69
N GLU A 161 24.62 7.66 -10.59
CA GLU A 161 23.60 6.60 -10.63
C GLU A 161 22.64 6.72 -9.44
N THR A 162 23.15 6.94 -8.22
CA THR A 162 22.31 7.02 -7.01
C THR A 162 21.36 8.24 -7.03
N THR A 163 21.87 9.39 -7.48
CA THR A 163 21.08 10.64 -7.49
C THR A 163 20.17 10.77 -8.71
N GLY A 164 20.48 10.09 -9.81
CA GLY A 164 19.77 10.21 -11.09
C GLY A 164 18.85 9.05 -11.42
N ALA A 165 19.03 7.88 -10.78
CA ALA A 165 18.24 6.70 -11.11
C ALA A 165 16.77 6.79 -10.66
N SER A 166 15.89 6.27 -11.49
CA SER A 166 14.54 5.88 -11.06
C SER A 166 14.48 4.37 -10.90
N MET A 167 13.79 3.91 -9.86
CA MET A 167 13.75 2.50 -9.51
C MET A 167 12.31 2.03 -9.38
N GLU A 168 12.08 0.80 -9.82
CA GLU A 168 10.76 0.19 -9.79
C GLU A 168 10.88 -1.32 -9.66
N VAL A 169 9.99 -1.92 -8.86
CA VAL A 169 9.97 -3.36 -8.64
C VAL A 169 9.05 -4.03 -9.65
N TYR A 170 9.57 -5.04 -10.34
CA TYR A 170 8.84 -5.86 -11.29
C TYR A 170 8.92 -7.33 -10.85
N GLY A 171 7.89 -7.80 -10.14
CA GLY A 171 7.90 -9.17 -9.62
C GLY A 171 9.13 -9.46 -8.74
N ALA A 172 9.99 -10.38 -9.19
CA ALA A 172 11.18 -10.82 -8.46
C ALA A 172 12.45 -10.00 -8.77
N TYR A 173 12.37 -8.90 -9.47
CA TYR A 173 13.52 -8.09 -9.82
C TYR A 173 13.27 -6.59 -9.65
N LEU A 174 14.37 -5.86 -9.52
CA LEU A 174 14.44 -4.41 -9.48
C LEU A 174 14.86 -3.87 -10.84
N SER A 175 14.08 -2.96 -11.41
CA SER A 175 14.49 -2.12 -12.54
C SER A 175 15.17 -0.87 -12.01
N VAL A 176 16.39 -0.60 -12.46
CA VAL A 176 17.14 0.61 -12.18
C VAL A 176 17.36 1.34 -13.50
N ARG A 177 16.66 2.45 -13.69
CA ARG A 177 16.78 3.27 -14.89
C ARG A 177 17.71 4.44 -14.59
N LEU A 178 18.86 4.49 -15.24
CA LEU A 178 19.89 5.52 -15.06
C LEU A 178 19.59 6.79 -15.86
N ASP A 179 19.02 6.61 -17.06
CA ASP A 179 18.55 7.70 -17.91
C ASP A 179 17.39 7.23 -18.81
N LYS A 180 17.02 8.01 -19.84
CA LYS A 180 15.91 7.69 -20.74
C LYS A 180 16.13 6.44 -21.58
N SER A 181 17.36 5.99 -21.73
CA SER A 181 17.76 4.96 -22.68
C SER A 181 18.65 3.87 -22.09
N SER A 182 19.05 3.98 -20.83
CA SER A 182 19.95 3.01 -20.20
C SER A 182 19.56 2.68 -18.76
N GLY A 183 19.94 1.49 -18.34
CA GLY A 183 19.73 0.99 -17.00
C GLY A 183 20.00 -0.49 -16.89
N PHE A 184 19.56 -1.10 -15.81
CA PHE A 184 19.70 -2.53 -15.61
C PHE A 184 18.54 -3.12 -14.80
N TYR A 185 18.34 -4.43 -14.98
CA TYR A 185 17.49 -5.24 -14.11
C TYR A 185 18.37 -6.04 -13.17
N LEU A 186 17.97 -6.09 -11.90
CA LEU A 186 18.67 -6.83 -10.85
C LEU A 186 17.72 -7.83 -10.23
N LYS A 187 18.04 -9.13 -10.32
CA LYS A 187 17.25 -10.21 -9.71
C LYS A 187 17.65 -10.42 -8.26
N THR A 188 16.77 -11.08 -7.51
CA THR A 188 17.00 -11.46 -6.11
C THR A 188 18.13 -12.48 -5.93
N ASP A 189 18.62 -13.13 -6.99
CA ASP A 189 19.81 -13.99 -6.98
C ASP A 189 21.12 -13.27 -7.30
N GLY A 190 21.07 -11.94 -7.52
CA GLY A 190 22.22 -11.10 -7.87
C GLY A 190 22.50 -11.01 -9.37
N THR A 191 21.73 -11.68 -10.22
CA THR A 191 21.92 -11.58 -11.67
C THR A 191 21.56 -10.17 -12.15
N ARG A 192 22.49 -9.49 -12.81
CA ARG A 192 22.32 -8.16 -13.40
C ARG A 192 22.26 -8.27 -14.92
N THR A 193 21.25 -7.66 -15.53
CA THR A 193 21.06 -7.59 -16.98
C THR A 193 20.95 -6.12 -17.39
N GLU A 194 21.90 -5.65 -18.20
CA GLU A 194 21.87 -4.29 -18.73
C GLU A 194 20.83 -4.17 -19.84
N PHE A 195 20.17 -3.01 -19.91
CA PHE A 195 19.35 -2.66 -21.05
C PHE A 195 19.77 -1.33 -21.65
N THR A 196 19.67 -1.25 -22.96
CA THR A 196 19.85 -0.01 -23.73
C THR A 196 18.72 0.11 -24.73
N GLY A 197 18.14 1.27 -24.87
CA GLY A 197 17.05 1.49 -25.82
C GLY A 197 16.49 2.88 -25.76
N GLU A 198 15.79 3.29 -26.79
CA GLU A 198 15.08 4.57 -26.79
C GLU A 198 13.89 4.56 -25.84
N SER A 199 13.47 5.74 -25.36
CA SER A 199 12.34 5.89 -24.46
C SER A 199 11.07 5.26 -25.05
N PHE A 200 10.57 4.20 -24.42
CA PHE A 200 9.40 3.43 -24.85
C PHE A 200 8.05 4.07 -24.49
N SER A 201 8.03 5.31 -24.10
CA SER A 201 6.81 5.96 -23.61
C SER A 201 5.96 6.60 -24.70
N ARG A 202 6.22 6.40 -26.01
CA ARG A 202 5.50 7.09 -27.08
C ARG A 202 5.23 6.21 -28.30
N GLY A 203 3.98 6.21 -28.77
CA GLY A 203 3.55 5.71 -30.06
C GLY A 203 3.21 4.22 -30.05
N GLU A 204 4.06 3.41 -30.70
CA GLU A 204 3.78 1.99 -30.93
C GLU A 204 4.11 1.09 -29.72
N TYR A 205 4.90 1.61 -28.79
CA TYR A 205 5.36 0.88 -27.60
C TYR A 205 4.76 1.47 -26.33
N GLU A 206 4.44 0.59 -25.42
CA GLU A 206 3.96 0.94 -24.08
C GLU A 206 4.75 0.12 -23.06
N GLU A 207 5.33 0.81 -22.07
CA GLU A 207 5.87 0.14 -20.89
C GLU A 207 4.70 -0.27 -20.02
N ILE A 208 4.46 -1.55 -19.93
CA ILE A 208 3.40 -2.11 -19.13
C ILE A 208 3.95 -2.39 -17.74
N TYR A 209 3.39 -1.70 -16.76
CA TYR A 209 3.78 -1.84 -15.38
C TYR A 209 3.91 -3.31 -14.96
N LYS A 210 5.08 -3.67 -14.44
CA LYS A 210 5.46 -5.03 -14.00
C LYS A 210 5.52 -6.12 -15.09
N GLN A 211 5.51 -5.78 -16.37
CA GLN A 211 5.43 -6.77 -17.44
C GLN A 211 6.48 -6.62 -18.54
N GLY A 212 7.05 -5.44 -18.68
CA GLY A 212 7.97 -5.13 -19.77
C GLY A 212 7.38 -4.19 -20.82
N VAL A 213 7.95 -4.16 -22.00
CA VAL A 213 7.55 -3.27 -23.07
C VAL A 213 6.72 -4.00 -24.11
N TYR A 214 5.50 -3.54 -24.31
CA TYR A 214 4.55 -4.11 -25.24
C TYR A 214 4.54 -3.33 -26.57
N HIS A 215 4.56 -4.08 -27.69
CA HIS A 215 4.49 -3.53 -29.02
C HIS A 215 3.08 -3.71 -29.60
N HIS A 216 2.30 -2.67 -29.64
CA HIS A 216 0.90 -2.67 -30.06
C HIS A 216 0.66 -3.23 -31.48
N PRO A 217 1.44 -2.84 -32.53
CA PRO A 217 1.21 -3.32 -33.89
C PRO A 217 1.33 -4.84 -34.05
N THR A 218 2.19 -5.49 -33.29
CA THR A 218 2.38 -6.94 -33.36
C THR A 218 1.62 -7.70 -32.27
N ALA A 219 1.04 -6.99 -31.32
CA ALA A 219 0.42 -7.56 -30.11
C ALA A 219 1.39 -8.52 -29.36
N GLN A 220 2.67 -8.14 -29.27
CA GLN A 220 3.73 -8.93 -28.63
C GLN A 220 4.55 -8.03 -27.70
N PHE A 221 5.16 -8.64 -26.68
CA PHE A 221 6.17 -7.95 -25.91
C PHE A 221 7.45 -7.80 -26.72
N ALA A 222 7.85 -6.57 -26.98
CA ALA A 222 9.11 -6.25 -27.63
C ALA A 222 10.31 -6.55 -26.73
N PHE A 223 10.09 -6.43 -25.41
CA PHE A 223 11.09 -6.69 -24.40
C PHE A 223 10.39 -7.24 -23.15
N VAL A 224 10.73 -8.46 -22.80
CA VAL A 224 10.40 -9.06 -21.51
C VAL A 224 11.73 -9.29 -20.83
N PRO A 225 11.95 -8.77 -19.60
CA PRO A 225 13.20 -9.03 -18.89
C PRO A 225 13.48 -10.53 -18.82
N GLU A 226 14.74 -10.92 -18.98
CA GLU A 226 15.18 -12.32 -18.86
C GLU A 226 15.09 -12.80 -17.40
N CYS A 227 13.92 -12.75 -16.82
CA CYS A 227 13.64 -13.36 -15.54
C CYS A 227 12.43 -14.27 -15.73
N THR A 228 12.55 -15.47 -15.23
CA THR A 228 11.42 -16.39 -15.16
C THR A 228 10.45 -15.85 -14.13
N LEU A 229 9.35 -15.28 -14.60
CA LEU A 229 8.23 -14.94 -13.71
C LEU A 229 7.65 -16.24 -13.17
N THR A 230 7.25 -16.26 -11.92
CA THR A 230 6.53 -17.40 -11.35
C THR A 230 5.15 -17.50 -11.99
N ALA A 231 4.53 -18.68 -11.96
CA ALA A 231 3.18 -18.86 -12.49
C ALA A 231 2.17 -17.88 -11.86
N ASP A 232 2.34 -17.54 -10.58
CA ASP A 232 1.51 -16.57 -9.87
C ASP A 232 1.75 -15.13 -10.38
N GLU A 233 2.97 -14.76 -10.68
CA GLU A 233 3.31 -13.45 -11.25
C GLU A 233 2.77 -13.32 -12.67
N VAL A 234 2.85 -14.37 -13.48
CA VAL A 234 2.26 -14.42 -14.82
C VAL A 234 0.73 -14.34 -14.75
N SER A 235 0.08 -15.04 -13.82
CA SER A 235 -1.36 -15.02 -13.64
C SER A 235 -1.92 -13.63 -13.24
N ARG A 236 -1.10 -12.80 -12.63
CA ARG A 236 -1.42 -11.41 -12.26
C ARG A 236 -1.07 -10.38 -13.33
N SER A 237 -0.50 -10.81 -14.42
CA SER A 237 0.04 -9.96 -15.48
C SER A 237 -0.89 -9.97 -16.68
N VAL A 238 -1.94 -9.16 -16.62
CA VAL A 238 -2.91 -9.01 -17.72
C VAL A 238 -2.89 -7.59 -18.23
N TRP A 239 -2.88 -7.44 -19.52
CA TRP A 239 -2.90 -6.17 -20.21
C TRP A 239 -4.16 -6.02 -21.08
N TYR A 240 -4.70 -4.80 -21.15
CA TYR A 240 -5.85 -4.49 -22.00
C TYR A 240 -5.44 -3.63 -23.19
N ASP A 241 -5.62 -4.16 -24.40
CA ASP A 241 -5.44 -3.40 -25.63
C ASP A 241 -6.71 -2.61 -25.97
N ALA A 242 -6.66 -1.31 -25.72
CA ALA A 242 -7.79 -0.41 -25.98
C ALA A 242 -8.15 -0.27 -27.47
N LYS A 243 -7.26 -0.67 -28.40
CA LYS A 243 -7.55 -0.62 -29.85
C LYS A 243 -8.37 -1.83 -30.30
N THR A 244 -8.07 -2.99 -29.79
CA THR A 244 -8.75 -4.24 -30.17
C THR A 244 -9.79 -4.71 -29.17
N GLY A 245 -9.76 -4.19 -27.95
CA GLY A 245 -10.63 -4.63 -26.85
C GLY A 245 -10.24 -6.00 -26.29
N ASN A 246 -8.99 -6.41 -26.45
CA ASN A 246 -8.51 -7.69 -25.94
C ASN A 246 -7.84 -7.54 -24.59
N PHE A 247 -8.09 -8.49 -23.69
CA PHE A 247 -7.22 -8.77 -22.56
C PHE A 247 -6.17 -9.79 -23.00
N LEU A 248 -4.92 -9.49 -22.71
CA LEU A 248 -3.76 -10.24 -23.17
C LEU A 248 -2.92 -10.70 -21.99
N ASP A 249 -2.27 -11.85 -22.10
CA ASP A 249 -1.24 -12.28 -21.17
C ASP A 249 0.13 -11.64 -21.50
N LEU A 250 1.15 -11.96 -20.71
CA LEU A 250 2.54 -11.50 -20.91
C LEU A 250 3.13 -11.89 -22.26
N GLN A 251 2.64 -12.94 -22.88
CA GLN A 251 3.09 -13.44 -24.18
C GLN A 251 2.30 -12.84 -25.33
N GLY A 252 1.29 -11.98 -25.05
CA GLY A 252 0.41 -11.39 -26.04
C GLY A 252 -0.72 -12.32 -26.51
N ASN A 253 -0.95 -13.47 -25.83
CA ASN A 253 -2.09 -14.32 -26.15
C ASN A 253 -3.39 -13.67 -25.64
N VAL A 254 -4.45 -13.82 -26.44
CA VAL A 254 -5.77 -13.26 -26.07
C VAL A 254 -6.40 -14.14 -24.98
N LEU A 255 -6.50 -13.60 -23.79
CA LEU A 255 -7.23 -14.20 -22.66
C LEU A 255 -8.73 -14.03 -22.84
N ARG A 256 -9.15 -12.82 -23.18
CA ARG A 256 -10.57 -12.47 -23.35
C ARG A 256 -10.73 -11.32 -24.34
N LYS A 257 -11.84 -11.37 -25.09
CA LYS A 257 -12.31 -10.25 -25.93
C LYS A 257 -13.39 -9.48 -25.21
N ALA A 258 -13.15 -8.21 -24.95
CA ALA A 258 -14.14 -7.27 -24.40
C ALA A 258 -14.54 -6.29 -25.51
N VAL A 259 -15.38 -6.77 -26.42
CA VAL A 259 -15.84 -6.05 -27.62
C VAL A 259 -17.35 -6.08 -27.69
N GLN A 260 -17.96 -4.94 -27.98
CA GLN A 260 -19.41 -4.80 -28.24
C GLN A 260 -19.59 -4.06 -29.56
N ASP A 261 -20.40 -4.62 -30.47
CA ASP A 261 -20.67 -4.07 -31.81
C ASP A 261 -19.40 -3.74 -32.61
N GLY A 262 -18.39 -4.61 -32.47
CA GLY A 262 -17.10 -4.45 -33.15
C GLY A 262 -16.17 -3.37 -32.57
N LYS A 263 -16.51 -2.79 -31.43
CA LYS A 263 -15.71 -1.75 -30.74
C LYS A 263 -15.28 -2.24 -29.36
N PRO A 264 -14.13 -1.77 -28.86
CA PRO A 264 -13.70 -2.06 -27.49
C PRO A 264 -14.79 -1.68 -26.46
N LEU A 265 -15.00 -2.57 -25.49
CA LEU A 265 -15.99 -2.38 -24.45
C LEU A 265 -15.56 -1.27 -23.48
N TYR A 266 -14.28 -1.13 -23.19
CA TYR A 266 -13.73 -0.14 -22.27
C TYR A 266 -12.85 0.88 -22.99
N ASP A 267 -12.87 2.12 -22.54
CA ASP A 267 -11.97 3.19 -23.02
C ASP A 267 -10.56 3.00 -22.44
N SER A 268 -10.49 2.50 -21.20
CA SER A 268 -9.24 2.13 -20.54
C SER A 268 -9.47 1.09 -19.46
N VAL A 269 -8.41 0.34 -19.16
CA VAL A 269 -8.33 -0.57 -18.01
C VAL A 269 -7.02 -0.29 -17.30
N ARG A 270 -7.06 -0.19 -15.97
CA ARG A 270 -5.87 0.08 -15.14
C ARG A 270 -5.75 -0.97 -14.05
N TYR A 271 -4.54 -1.49 -13.90
CA TYR A 271 -4.15 -2.38 -12.83
C TYR A 271 -3.54 -1.59 -11.67
N TYR A 272 -4.02 -1.82 -10.47
CA TYR A 272 -3.52 -1.18 -9.25
C TYR A 272 -2.91 -2.18 -8.26
N GLY A 273 -2.70 -3.42 -8.68
CA GLY A 273 -2.29 -4.54 -7.83
C GLY A 273 -3.48 -5.39 -7.37
N GLY A 274 -3.19 -6.59 -6.83
CA GLY A 274 -4.22 -7.53 -6.38
C GLY A 274 -4.90 -8.29 -7.52
N ASP A 275 -6.16 -8.65 -7.30
CA ASP A 275 -6.90 -9.57 -8.16
C ASP A 275 -7.88 -8.88 -9.13
N TYR A 276 -7.88 -7.54 -9.17
CA TYR A 276 -8.87 -6.74 -9.90
C TYR A 276 -8.23 -5.61 -10.69
N MET A 277 -8.90 -5.21 -11.77
CA MET A 277 -8.54 -4.06 -12.59
C MET A 277 -9.72 -3.09 -12.67
N LEU A 278 -9.42 -1.79 -12.62
CA LEU A 278 -10.41 -0.73 -12.82
C LEU A 278 -10.63 -0.50 -14.32
N THR A 279 -11.89 -0.53 -14.75
CA THR A 279 -12.30 -0.21 -16.13
C THR A 279 -12.93 1.16 -16.19
N LYS A 280 -12.79 1.85 -17.34
CA LYS A 280 -13.52 3.08 -17.66
C LYS A 280 -14.23 2.95 -19.00
N LYS A 281 -15.49 3.43 -19.05
CA LYS A 281 -16.32 3.59 -20.25
C LYS A 281 -17.15 4.86 -20.13
N ASN A 282 -17.01 5.78 -21.10
CA ASN A 282 -17.77 7.04 -21.11
C ASN A 282 -17.66 7.80 -19.77
N ARG A 283 -16.45 7.83 -19.15
CA ARG A 283 -16.13 8.40 -17.83
C ARG A 283 -16.68 7.61 -16.63
N LEU A 284 -17.51 6.60 -16.84
CA LEU A 284 -17.99 5.73 -15.76
C LEU A 284 -16.97 4.62 -15.49
N SER A 285 -16.89 4.25 -14.24
CA SER A 285 -15.93 3.26 -13.71
C SER A 285 -16.62 1.92 -13.43
N GLY A 286 -15.91 0.83 -13.68
CA GLY A 286 -16.29 -0.54 -13.39
C GLY A 286 -15.08 -1.35 -12.94
N ILE A 287 -15.26 -2.64 -12.69
CA ILE A 287 -14.20 -3.56 -12.24
C ILE A 287 -14.28 -4.85 -13.04
N VAL A 288 -13.11 -5.35 -13.45
CA VAL A 288 -12.91 -6.70 -13.98
C VAL A 288 -11.90 -7.44 -13.14
N ASP A 289 -11.97 -8.77 -13.14
CA ASP A 289 -10.94 -9.62 -12.58
C ASP A 289 -9.71 -9.73 -13.50
N MET A 290 -8.67 -10.46 -13.06
CA MET A 290 -7.44 -10.67 -13.81
C MET A 290 -7.62 -11.55 -15.06
N SER A 291 -8.78 -12.12 -15.30
CA SER A 291 -9.13 -12.77 -16.57
C SER A 291 -9.84 -11.84 -17.57
N GLY A 292 -10.13 -10.60 -17.15
CA GLY A 292 -10.98 -9.65 -17.87
C GLY A 292 -12.47 -9.94 -17.74
N GLN A 293 -12.88 -10.80 -16.80
CA GLN A 293 -14.30 -11.04 -16.48
C GLN A 293 -14.87 -9.81 -15.77
N GLU A 294 -15.97 -9.27 -16.31
CA GLU A 294 -16.69 -8.16 -15.67
C GLU A 294 -17.31 -8.61 -14.34
N ILE A 295 -16.91 -7.92 -13.26
CA ILE A 295 -17.46 -8.06 -11.91
C ILE A 295 -18.45 -6.93 -11.67
N ILE A 296 -18.07 -5.71 -11.99
CA ILE A 296 -18.87 -4.50 -11.87
C ILE A 296 -18.86 -3.80 -13.22
N PRO A 297 -20.00 -3.62 -13.89
CA PRO A 297 -20.06 -2.88 -15.13
C PRO A 297 -19.70 -1.42 -14.94
N PRO A 298 -19.19 -0.72 -15.97
CA PRO A 298 -18.90 0.72 -15.91
C PRO A 298 -20.18 1.54 -15.74
N MET A 299 -20.60 1.78 -14.50
CA MET A 299 -21.82 2.52 -14.17
C MET A 299 -21.63 3.55 -13.04
N TYR A 300 -20.51 3.53 -12.35
CA TYR A 300 -20.22 4.42 -11.23
C TYR A 300 -19.42 5.63 -11.67
N ASP A 301 -19.76 6.82 -11.16
CA ASP A 301 -19.01 8.07 -11.39
C ASP A 301 -17.57 7.92 -10.88
N THR A 302 -17.43 7.29 -9.72
CA THR A 302 -16.14 6.98 -9.10
C THR A 302 -16.21 5.63 -8.41
N LEU A 303 -15.18 4.80 -8.61
CA LEU A 303 -14.92 3.57 -7.89
C LEU A 303 -13.57 3.71 -7.20
N GLY A 304 -13.59 4.00 -5.92
CA GLY A 304 -12.38 4.43 -5.25
C GLY A 304 -11.84 5.73 -5.84
N GLY A 305 -10.87 6.38 -5.20
CA GLY A 305 -10.18 7.51 -5.81
C GLY A 305 -9.09 7.04 -6.78
N ASP A 306 -8.67 7.92 -7.67
CA ASP A 306 -7.59 7.65 -8.63
C ASP A 306 -6.23 7.32 -7.99
N TYR A 307 -6.14 7.37 -6.65
CA TYR A 307 -4.95 7.09 -5.84
C TYR A 307 -5.17 5.97 -4.82
N ALA A 308 -6.19 5.14 -5.04
CA ALA A 308 -6.50 4.05 -4.13
C ALA A 308 -5.43 2.96 -4.17
N GLY A 309 -5.21 2.34 -3.04
CA GLY A 309 -4.52 1.06 -2.91
C GLY A 309 -5.25 -0.07 -3.67
N LEU A 310 -5.06 -1.30 -3.23
CA LEU A 310 -5.66 -2.47 -3.87
C LEU A 310 -7.20 -2.40 -3.83
N LEU A 311 -7.85 -2.69 -4.97
CA LEU A 311 -9.31 -2.80 -5.02
C LEU A 311 -9.76 -3.90 -4.04
N PHE A 312 -10.82 -3.61 -3.28
CA PHE A 312 -11.36 -4.51 -2.25
C PHE A 312 -10.38 -4.94 -1.15
N GLU A 313 -9.34 -4.17 -0.86
CA GLU A 313 -8.35 -4.49 0.19
C GLU A 313 -9.03 -4.73 1.56
N GLY A 314 -10.02 -3.91 1.91
CA GLY A 314 -10.85 -4.06 3.11
C GLY A 314 -12.10 -4.92 2.93
N GLY A 315 -12.18 -5.73 1.87
CA GLY A 315 -13.37 -6.55 1.58
C GLY A 315 -14.49 -5.82 0.85
N TYR A 316 -14.49 -4.50 0.88
CA TYR A 316 -15.50 -3.63 0.25
C TYR A 316 -14.85 -2.58 -0.63
N GLN A 317 -15.64 -2.04 -1.55
CA GLN A 317 -15.24 -0.95 -2.42
C GLN A 317 -16.27 0.17 -2.35
N ALA A 318 -15.84 1.36 -1.93
CA ALA A 318 -16.70 2.54 -1.98
C ALA A 318 -16.84 3.03 -3.44
N ALA A 319 -18.04 3.43 -3.80
CA ALA A 319 -18.41 3.91 -5.13
C ALA A 319 -19.38 5.09 -5.05
N LEU A 320 -19.39 5.96 -6.06
CA LEU A 320 -20.42 6.96 -6.27
C LEU A 320 -21.27 6.60 -7.49
N GLU A 321 -22.58 6.64 -7.33
CA GLU A 321 -23.57 6.48 -8.38
C GLU A 321 -24.53 7.68 -8.37
N GLY A 322 -24.42 8.55 -9.35
CA GLY A 322 -25.22 9.78 -9.39
C GLY A 322 -24.99 10.68 -8.16
N GLY A 323 -23.75 10.72 -7.63
CA GLY A 323 -23.39 11.43 -6.41
C GLY A 323 -23.75 10.71 -5.11
N LYS A 324 -24.43 9.56 -5.16
CA LYS A 324 -24.82 8.78 -3.99
C LYS A 324 -23.77 7.73 -3.65
N LEU A 325 -23.45 7.61 -2.37
CA LEU A 325 -22.48 6.62 -1.88
C LEU A 325 -23.07 5.20 -1.93
N ARG A 326 -22.25 4.26 -2.41
CA ARG A 326 -22.48 2.83 -2.38
C ARG A 326 -21.28 2.13 -1.81
N PHE A 327 -21.49 1.08 -1.04
CA PHE A 327 -20.46 0.10 -0.70
C PHE A 327 -20.74 -1.17 -1.47
N LEU A 328 -19.73 -1.65 -2.18
CA LEU A 328 -19.82 -2.82 -3.05
C LEU A 328 -19.01 -3.96 -2.45
N THR A 329 -19.57 -5.15 -2.49
CA THR A 329 -18.89 -6.39 -2.17
C THR A 329 -18.03 -6.87 -3.35
N ARG A 330 -17.17 -7.85 -3.14
CA ARG A 330 -16.28 -8.41 -4.18
C ARG A 330 -17.02 -9.02 -5.38
N ASP A 331 -18.27 -9.43 -5.21
CA ASP A 331 -19.16 -9.92 -6.29
C ASP A 331 -20.02 -8.80 -6.91
N GLY A 332 -19.72 -7.53 -6.59
CA GLY A 332 -20.38 -6.36 -7.17
C GLY A 332 -21.75 -6.02 -6.61
N GLN A 333 -22.19 -6.68 -5.53
CA GLN A 333 -23.45 -6.35 -4.87
C GLN A 333 -23.32 -5.11 -3.99
N VAL A 334 -24.38 -4.32 -3.89
CA VAL A 334 -24.44 -3.19 -2.94
C VAL A 334 -24.71 -3.75 -1.55
N SER A 335 -23.76 -3.62 -0.64
CA SER A 335 -23.91 -4.04 0.76
C SER A 335 -24.60 -2.97 1.61
N ALA A 336 -24.25 -1.71 1.39
CA ALA A 336 -24.85 -0.56 2.06
C ALA A 336 -24.84 0.67 1.15
N SER A 337 -25.70 1.65 1.45
CA SER A 337 -25.80 2.89 0.70
C SER A 337 -26.17 4.05 1.61
N ALA A 338 -25.73 5.26 1.22
CA ALA A 338 -26.22 6.49 1.80
C ALA A 338 -26.81 7.36 0.69
N ASP A 339 -28.02 7.88 0.93
CA ASP A 339 -28.72 8.79 0.02
C ASP A 339 -28.20 10.22 0.11
N TYR A 340 -26.90 10.34 0.33
CA TYR A 340 -26.20 11.58 0.49
C TYR A 340 -25.44 11.92 -0.80
N GLU A 341 -25.64 13.15 -1.31
CA GLU A 341 -24.86 13.66 -2.43
C GLU A 341 -23.47 14.09 -1.93
N LEU A 342 -22.52 13.20 -2.03
CA LEU A 342 -21.11 13.51 -1.80
C LEU A 342 -20.53 14.11 -3.07
N LYS A 343 -19.91 15.28 -2.96
CA LYS A 343 -19.09 15.83 -4.03
C LYS A 343 -17.68 15.20 -3.89
N GLU A 344 -17.00 15.02 -5.01
CA GLU A 344 -15.68 14.39 -5.08
C GLU A 344 -14.66 15.00 -4.10
N ASN A 345 -14.79 16.29 -3.77
CA ASN A 345 -13.93 16.99 -2.81
C ASN A 345 -14.37 16.90 -1.35
N ASP A 346 -15.54 16.35 -1.05
CA ASP A 346 -16.07 16.21 0.32
C ASP A 346 -15.50 14.96 1.02
N TRP A 347 -14.79 14.13 0.28
CA TRP A 347 -14.21 12.89 0.73
C TRP A 347 -12.88 13.16 1.47
N LYS A 348 -12.95 13.64 2.69
CA LYS A 348 -11.77 13.79 3.53
C LYS A 348 -11.50 12.47 4.26
N GLY A 349 -10.30 11.97 4.14
CA GLY A 349 -9.86 10.78 4.85
C GLY A 349 -10.11 9.45 4.16
N LEU A 350 -10.45 9.48 2.88
CA LEU A 350 -10.61 8.27 2.08
C LEU A 350 -9.26 7.66 1.71
N THR A 351 -8.99 6.54 2.31
CA THR A 351 -8.44 5.41 1.56
C THR A 351 -9.66 4.71 0.97
N ASN A 352 -9.77 4.68 -0.34
CA ASN A 352 -10.99 4.33 -1.08
C ASN A 352 -11.44 2.88 -0.93
N ASN A 353 -10.71 2.09 -0.17
CA ASN A 353 -10.91 0.66 0.06
C ASN A 353 -11.22 0.35 1.53
N ALA A 354 -11.37 1.39 2.37
CA ALA A 354 -11.74 1.19 3.76
C ALA A 354 -13.22 0.82 3.87
N PRO A 355 -13.59 -0.12 4.73
CA PRO A 355 -14.98 -0.44 5.01
C PRO A 355 -15.71 0.70 5.76
N MET A 356 -14.96 1.68 6.25
CA MET A 356 -15.46 2.88 6.93
C MET A 356 -14.88 4.13 6.28
N ILE A 357 -15.74 5.11 6.00
CA ILE A 357 -15.35 6.42 5.45
C ILE A 357 -16.06 7.53 6.21
N TYR A 358 -15.55 8.76 6.13
CA TYR A 358 -16.20 9.90 6.76
C TYR A 358 -16.17 11.15 5.86
N ALA A 359 -17.15 12.02 6.06
CA ALA A 359 -17.23 13.31 5.41
C ALA A 359 -17.56 14.41 6.42
N GLU A 360 -17.00 15.61 6.21
CA GLU A 360 -17.36 16.78 7.00
C GLU A 360 -18.65 17.41 6.47
N MET A 361 -19.66 17.53 7.31
CA MET A 361 -20.98 18.00 6.99
C MET A 361 -21.45 18.99 8.04
N ASN A 362 -21.70 20.25 7.64
CA ASN A 362 -22.17 21.29 8.54
C ASN A 362 -21.27 21.48 9.80
N GLY A 363 -19.95 21.32 9.64
CA GLY A 363 -18.98 21.44 10.73
C GLY A 363 -18.95 20.25 11.68
N LYS A 364 -19.52 19.13 11.30
CA LYS A 364 -19.46 17.83 11.97
C LYS A 364 -19.02 16.74 11.03
N ILE A 365 -18.51 15.65 11.58
CA ILE A 365 -18.13 14.46 10.84
C ILE A 365 -19.28 13.46 10.83
N SER A 366 -19.79 13.14 9.65
CA SER A 366 -20.65 11.97 9.43
C SER A 366 -19.79 10.78 9.01
N VAL A 367 -20.07 9.61 9.56
CA VAL A 367 -19.35 8.36 9.27
C VAL A 367 -20.28 7.43 8.49
N PHE A 368 -19.73 6.79 7.49
CA PHE A 368 -20.42 5.82 6.62
C PHE A 368 -19.69 4.50 6.68
N THR A 369 -20.42 3.41 6.81
CA THR A 369 -19.84 2.07 6.90
C THR A 369 -20.45 1.12 5.87
N ALA A 370 -19.68 0.10 5.50
CA ALA A 370 -20.11 -0.90 4.53
C ALA A 370 -21.23 -1.82 5.06
N THR A 371 -21.50 -1.80 6.37
CA THR A 371 -22.57 -2.61 6.99
C THR A 371 -23.85 -1.83 7.22
N ARG A 372 -23.77 -0.53 7.50
CA ARG A 372 -24.92 0.30 7.93
C ARG A 372 -25.26 1.43 6.97
N GLY A 373 -24.38 1.82 6.06
CA GLY A 373 -24.46 3.11 5.40
C GLY A 373 -24.08 4.24 6.36
N GLU A 374 -24.89 5.31 6.44
CA GLU A 374 -24.62 6.42 7.36
C GLU A 374 -24.90 6.03 8.82
N LEU A 375 -23.96 6.29 9.70
CA LEU A 375 -24.15 6.13 11.14
C LEU A 375 -24.96 7.31 11.70
N PRO A 376 -25.82 7.05 12.71
CA PRO A 376 -26.68 8.10 13.27
C PRO A 376 -25.93 9.16 14.09
N THR A 377 -24.75 8.83 14.59
CA THR A 377 -23.93 9.71 15.43
C THR A 377 -22.98 10.54 14.58
N GLN A 378 -22.93 11.85 14.83
CA GLN A 378 -21.96 12.74 14.24
C GLN A 378 -20.89 13.10 15.26
N TYR A 379 -19.64 13.24 14.79
CA TYR A 379 -18.46 13.48 15.61
C TYR A 379 -17.87 14.88 15.36
N GLU A 380 -16.96 15.31 16.23
CA GLU A 380 -16.26 16.60 16.11
C GLU A 380 -15.14 16.51 15.07
N GLU A 381 -14.38 15.44 15.13
CA GLU A 381 -13.24 15.14 14.24
C GLU A 381 -13.17 13.65 13.96
N ALA A 382 -12.48 13.26 12.88
CA ALA A 382 -12.06 11.90 12.62
C ALA A 382 -10.60 11.89 12.16
N ALA A 383 -9.86 10.88 12.58
CA ALA A 383 -8.50 10.65 12.08
C ALA A 383 -8.55 9.75 10.84
N ARG A 384 -7.61 9.99 9.92
CA ARG A 384 -7.51 9.19 8.70
C ARG A 384 -7.24 7.73 9.08
N GLY A 385 -8.17 6.83 8.73
CA GLY A 385 -8.00 5.40 8.86
C GLY A 385 -7.03 4.84 7.80
N GLN A 386 -6.56 3.62 8.01
CA GLN A 386 -5.83 2.87 6.98
C GLN A 386 -6.82 1.96 6.23
N ALA A 387 -6.50 1.63 4.97
CA ALA A 387 -7.28 0.67 4.20
C ALA A 387 -7.34 -0.69 4.94
N GLY A 388 -8.52 -1.30 4.95
CA GLY A 388 -8.72 -2.60 5.59
C GLY A 388 -9.01 -2.59 7.09
N GLN A 389 -8.98 -1.43 7.75
CA GLN A 389 -9.31 -1.35 9.18
C GLN A 389 -10.81 -1.23 9.41
N GLU A 390 -11.32 -2.04 10.34
CA GLU A 390 -12.71 -2.00 10.84
C GLU A 390 -12.85 -1.09 12.07
N LEU A 391 -11.87 -0.23 12.32
CA LEU A 391 -11.88 0.78 13.38
C LEU A 391 -11.63 2.17 12.80
N LEU A 392 -12.37 3.14 13.31
CA LEU A 392 -12.17 4.55 12.99
C LEU A 392 -11.97 5.34 14.29
N ALA A 393 -10.87 6.09 14.36
CA ALA A 393 -10.67 7.04 15.44
C ALA A 393 -11.51 8.29 15.21
N VAL A 394 -12.35 8.63 16.19
CA VAL A 394 -13.24 9.78 16.16
C VAL A 394 -13.18 10.55 17.47
N LYS A 395 -13.55 11.84 17.43
CA LYS A 395 -13.55 12.72 18.60
C LYS A 395 -14.97 13.07 18.99
N GLN A 396 -15.27 12.95 20.28
CA GLN A 396 -16.53 13.32 20.88
C GLN A 396 -16.27 13.94 22.26
N ASP A 397 -16.97 15.05 22.58
CA ASP A 397 -16.83 15.80 23.84
C ASP A 397 -15.36 16.17 24.16
N GLY A 398 -14.60 16.53 23.10
CA GLY A 398 -13.20 16.95 23.20
C GLY A 398 -12.19 15.81 23.37
N LEU A 399 -12.61 14.55 23.46
CA LEU A 399 -11.76 13.38 23.63
C LEU A 399 -11.85 12.44 22.43
N TRP A 400 -10.76 11.73 22.14
CA TRP A 400 -10.69 10.73 21.10
C TRP A 400 -11.00 9.33 21.64
N GLY A 401 -11.67 8.54 20.82
CA GLY A 401 -11.93 7.12 21.00
C GLY A 401 -11.93 6.40 19.65
N CYS A 402 -12.26 5.12 19.63
CA CYS A 402 -12.46 4.39 18.38
C CYS A 402 -13.84 3.74 18.33
N ILE A 403 -14.44 3.77 17.15
CA ILE A 403 -15.71 3.11 16.86
C ILE A 403 -15.49 1.99 15.84
N GLY A 404 -16.33 0.97 15.91
CA GLY A 404 -16.40 -0.12 14.97
C GLY A 404 -17.40 0.11 13.84
N MET A 405 -17.59 -0.91 13.01
CA MET A 405 -18.40 -0.90 11.78
C MET A 405 -19.89 -0.57 12.01
N ASP A 406 -20.43 -0.90 13.16
CA ASP A 406 -21.82 -0.63 13.52
C ASP A 406 -22.01 0.66 14.31
N GLY A 407 -20.90 1.42 14.54
CA GLY A 407 -20.89 2.65 15.31
C GLY A 407 -20.79 2.44 16.83
N GLU A 408 -20.57 1.21 17.27
CA GLU A 408 -20.29 0.89 18.67
C GLU A 408 -18.94 1.45 19.11
N VAL A 409 -18.85 1.86 20.39
CA VAL A 409 -17.60 2.35 20.96
C VAL A 409 -16.73 1.16 21.34
N VAL A 410 -15.64 0.95 20.60
CA VAL A 410 -14.67 -0.13 20.85
C VAL A 410 -13.60 0.34 21.83
N VAL A 411 -13.03 1.53 21.60
CA VAL A 411 -12.10 2.17 22.55
C VAL A 411 -12.77 3.41 23.11
N PRO A 412 -12.87 3.54 24.46
CA PRO A 412 -13.54 4.66 25.11
C PRO A 412 -12.96 6.03 24.70
N PHE A 413 -13.78 7.09 24.79
CA PHE A 413 -13.35 8.47 24.56
C PHE A 413 -12.56 8.99 25.76
N VAL A 414 -11.28 8.64 25.83
CA VAL A 414 -10.37 8.96 26.95
C VAL A 414 -9.06 9.60 26.50
N MET A 415 -8.78 9.64 25.20
CA MET A 415 -7.51 10.10 24.67
C MET A 415 -7.55 11.58 24.33
N LYS A 416 -6.45 12.29 24.63
CA LYS A 416 -6.31 13.74 24.39
C LYS A 416 -6.04 14.11 22.94
N TYR A 417 -5.39 13.20 22.21
CA TYR A 417 -4.99 13.36 20.80
C TYR A 417 -5.48 12.17 19.99
N ALA A 418 -5.53 12.33 18.67
CA ALA A 418 -5.87 11.23 17.78
C ALA A 418 -4.95 10.03 18.04
N PRO A 419 -5.49 8.84 18.25
CA PRO A 419 -4.70 7.66 18.53
C PRO A 419 -3.99 7.14 17.27
N GLU A 420 -2.95 6.37 17.51
CA GLU A 420 -2.34 5.52 16.50
C GLU A 420 -3.04 4.15 16.53
N ILE A 421 -3.43 3.65 15.35
CA ILE A 421 -4.05 2.33 15.18
C ILE A 421 -3.09 1.45 14.39
N SER A 422 -2.84 0.22 14.83
CA SER A 422 -2.03 -0.75 14.08
C SER A 422 -2.67 -1.08 12.72
N PHE A 423 -1.85 -1.52 11.75
CA PHE A 423 -2.34 -1.79 10.41
C PHE A 423 -3.45 -2.86 10.36
N ASP A 424 -3.37 -3.85 11.25
CA ASP A 424 -4.36 -4.93 11.40
C ASP A 424 -5.55 -4.57 12.32
N GLY A 425 -5.56 -3.35 12.88
CA GLY A 425 -6.61 -2.87 13.78
C GLY A 425 -6.61 -3.47 15.18
N ARG A 426 -5.68 -4.38 15.50
CA ARG A 426 -5.68 -5.09 16.79
C ARG A 426 -5.19 -4.26 17.96
N TYR A 427 -4.45 -3.19 17.68
CA TYR A 427 -3.84 -2.37 18.71
C TYR A 427 -4.12 -0.90 18.47
N VAL A 428 -4.43 -0.19 19.54
CA VAL A 428 -4.64 1.26 19.52
C VAL A 428 -3.79 1.88 20.61
N VAL A 429 -3.02 2.90 20.28
CA VAL A 429 -2.20 3.64 21.25
C VAL A 429 -2.63 5.09 21.31
N GLY A 430 -2.78 5.60 22.52
CA GLY A 430 -3.11 7.00 22.73
C GLY A 430 -2.70 7.54 24.08
N SER A 431 -2.59 8.87 24.16
CA SER A 431 -2.29 9.61 25.40
C SER A 431 -3.58 9.89 26.15
N THR A 432 -3.68 9.41 27.37
CA THR A 432 -4.82 9.61 28.29
C THR A 432 -4.46 10.49 29.48
N ALA A 433 -5.39 10.63 30.43
CA ALA A 433 -5.10 11.31 31.70
C ALA A 433 -4.13 10.51 32.59
N GLU A 434 -4.06 9.20 32.43
CA GLU A 434 -3.25 8.26 33.21
C GLU A 434 -1.86 7.99 32.61
N GLY A 435 -1.61 8.50 31.41
CA GLY A 435 -0.39 8.25 30.65
C GLY A 435 -0.68 7.77 29.23
N TYR A 436 0.25 7.06 28.64
CA TYR A 436 0.03 6.38 27.36
C TYR A 436 -0.62 5.02 27.60
N GLN A 437 -1.65 4.71 26.83
CA GLN A 437 -2.34 3.43 26.92
C GLN A 437 -2.28 2.68 25.59
N LEU A 438 -2.01 1.39 25.67
CA LEU A 438 -2.12 0.41 24.60
C LEU A 438 -3.40 -0.38 24.83
N PHE A 439 -4.34 -0.26 23.92
CA PHE A 439 -5.60 -1.00 23.91
C PHE A 439 -5.48 -2.16 22.94
N THR A 440 -5.76 -3.37 23.39
CA THR A 440 -5.78 -4.58 22.58
C THR A 440 -7.20 -4.90 22.15
N ILE A 441 -7.42 -5.07 20.87
CA ILE A 441 -8.71 -5.32 20.24
C ILE A 441 -8.76 -6.76 19.74
N SER A 442 -9.83 -7.46 20.03
CA SER A 442 -10.16 -8.77 19.46
C SER A 442 -11.32 -8.63 18.49
N TYR A 443 -11.22 -9.30 17.36
CA TYR A 443 -12.32 -9.50 16.44
C TYR A 443 -12.91 -10.88 16.68
N GLY A 444 -14.24 -10.99 16.76
CA GLY A 444 -14.92 -12.30 16.90
C GLY A 444 -14.59 -13.23 15.74
N GLU A 445 -14.53 -14.53 15.98
CA GLU A 445 -14.36 -15.56 14.95
C GLU A 445 -15.62 -15.71 14.07
#